data_8fda3ae8cbe1dd2254cde4b20a7dfc8e
#
_entry.id   8fda3ae8cbe1dd2254cde4b20a7dfc8e
#
_cell.length_a   1.000
_cell.length_b   1.000
_cell.length_c   1.000
_cell.angle_alpha   90.00
_cell.angle_beta   90.00
_cell.angle_gamma   90.00
#
_symmetry.space_group_name_H-M   'P 1'
#
loop_
_entity.id
_entity.type
_entity.pdbx_description
1 polymer ?
#
loop_
_entity_poly.entity_id
_entity_poly.type
_entity_poly.pdbx_seq_one_letter_code
_entity_poly.pdbx_strand_id
1 'polypeptide(L)'
;LTKTGEDFALTKDVRVVLADSKSEDDRFAAQDFIDDVRETAGVELRFGSGGGKRRILVGLLSSARVREAVDSSGASAPQDLNGEGYVLAANTRGVVVAGKTAAGTFYGLQTLKQLVRGEGGAARVQGVRITDWPAMRWRAVSDDISRGPVPTLEYFKRQIRTEAMFKLNMHSLYMEHVLRYDSHPLIAPDGGALTPSEVRELVAYARRFHVELVPEQQTFGHMHKALKLEKYNELSEVPYGDVMTPKDEGTYALVADMYKELDPLFPGEFFHIGADETFELGRGRSADDVKARGLGPVYFDHLKRVRELLQPY
;
A
#
# COMPACT_ATOMS: atom_id res chain seq x y z
N LEU A 1 -6.02 4.42 24.63
CA LEU A 1 -5.12 5.56 24.81
C LEU A 1 -5.38 6.21 26.18
N THR A 2 -4.31 6.40 26.99
CA THR A 2 -4.36 7.12 28.26
C THR A 2 -3.35 8.28 28.22
N LYS A 3 -3.81 9.52 28.47
CA LYS A 3 -2.91 10.68 28.65
C LYS A 3 -2.30 10.65 30.04
N THR A 4 -1.00 10.89 30.15
CA THR A 4 -0.29 10.92 31.45
C THR A 4 -0.05 12.32 31.96
N GLY A 5 -0.15 13.34 31.12
CA GLY A 5 0.14 14.74 31.45
C GLY A 5 1.65 15.07 31.56
N GLU A 6 2.53 14.11 31.28
CA GLU A 6 3.98 14.23 31.40
C GLU A 6 4.65 14.20 30.03
N ASP A 7 4.69 15.35 29.34
CA ASP A 7 5.24 15.44 27.99
C ASP A 7 6.75 15.19 27.96
N PHE A 8 7.22 14.52 26.91
CA PHE A 8 8.63 14.29 26.64
C PHE A 8 9.17 15.38 25.72
N ALA A 9 10.09 16.20 26.21
CA ALA A 9 10.70 17.25 25.39
C ALA A 9 11.62 16.64 24.32
N LEU A 10 11.37 16.99 23.05
CA LEU A 10 12.22 16.63 21.91
C LEU A 10 13.32 17.67 21.75
N THR A 11 14.57 17.27 22.03
CA THR A 11 15.73 18.12 21.87
C THR A 11 16.81 17.39 21.08
N LYS A 12 17.81 18.11 20.57
CA LYS A 12 18.94 17.50 19.83
C LYS A 12 19.75 16.48 20.65
N ASP A 13 19.58 16.44 21.98
CA ASP A 13 20.25 15.47 22.86
C ASP A 13 19.50 14.14 22.97
N VAL A 14 18.25 14.07 22.48
CA VAL A 14 17.49 12.84 22.43
C VAL A 14 18.11 11.89 21.40
N ARG A 15 18.24 10.63 21.77
CA ARG A 15 18.75 9.58 20.88
C ARG A 15 17.63 8.60 20.53
N VAL A 16 17.53 8.26 19.26
CA VAL A 16 16.69 7.14 18.78
C VAL A 16 17.54 5.88 18.86
N VAL A 17 17.09 4.92 19.63
CA VAL A 17 17.84 3.71 19.98
C VAL A 17 17.07 2.50 19.48
N LEU A 18 17.68 1.72 18.59
CA LEU A 18 17.15 0.45 18.15
C LEU A 18 17.47 -0.62 19.19
N ALA A 19 16.48 -1.44 19.57
CA ALA A 19 16.70 -2.59 20.44
C ALA A 19 17.54 -3.66 19.75
N ASP A 20 17.30 -3.88 18.46
CA ASP A 20 18.17 -4.63 17.55
C ASP A 20 18.81 -3.68 16.53
N SER A 21 20.09 -3.41 16.67
CA SER A 21 20.83 -2.53 15.76
C SER A 21 21.02 -3.10 14.35
N LYS A 22 20.71 -4.39 14.12
CA LYS A 22 20.81 -5.07 12.83
C LYS A 22 19.48 -5.09 12.09
N SER A 23 18.36 -4.77 12.74
CA SER A 23 17.05 -4.72 12.09
C SER A 23 17.00 -3.57 11.08
N GLU A 24 16.94 -3.89 9.80
CA GLU A 24 16.80 -2.90 8.73
C GLU A 24 15.43 -2.27 8.73
N ASP A 25 14.38 -3.03 9.05
CA ASP A 25 13.00 -2.53 9.13
C ASP A 25 12.83 -1.51 10.25
N ASP A 26 13.31 -1.82 11.47
CA ASP A 26 13.25 -0.87 12.59
C ASP A 26 14.11 0.38 12.30
N ARG A 27 15.23 0.19 11.62
CA ARG A 27 16.11 1.31 11.21
C ARG A 27 15.40 2.21 10.20
N PHE A 28 14.75 1.63 9.20
CA PHE A 28 13.99 2.40 8.22
C PHE A 28 12.85 3.17 8.89
N ALA A 29 12.04 2.50 9.70
CA ALA A 29 10.92 3.11 10.41
C ALA A 29 11.38 4.25 11.35
N ALA A 30 12.50 4.05 12.05
CA ALA A 30 13.08 5.07 12.91
C ALA A 30 13.68 6.24 12.12
N GLN A 31 14.29 5.99 10.96
CA GLN A 31 14.82 7.06 10.08
C GLN A 31 13.69 7.90 9.51
N ASP A 32 12.59 7.27 9.05
CA ASP A 32 11.38 7.94 8.57
C ASP A 32 10.76 8.85 9.66
N PHE A 33 10.78 8.42 10.93
CA PHE A 33 10.39 9.27 12.07
C PHE A 33 11.38 10.44 12.30
N ILE A 34 12.69 10.20 12.23
CA ILE A 34 13.73 11.23 12.40
C ILE A 34 13.57 12.31 11.33
N ASP A 35 13.37 11.91 10.09
CA ASP A 35 13.22 12.84 8.96
C ASP A 35 11.94 13.65 9.08
N ASP A 36 10.82 13.04 9.46
CA ASP A 36 9.55 13.72 9.72
C ASP A 36 9.69 14.78 10.83
N VAL A 37 10.32 14.43 11.95
CA VAL A 37 10.54 15.38 13.06
C VAL A 37 11.44 16.55 12.65
N ARG A 38 12.45 16.30 11.82
CA ARG A 38 13.29 17.37 11.26
C ARG A 38 12.46 18.32 10.39
N GLU A 39 11.61 17.77 9.52
CA GLU A 39 10.80 18.56 8.58
C GLU A 39 9.66 19.30 9.25
N THR A 40 8.98 18.68 10.21
CA THR A 40 7.75 19.23 10.81
C THR A 40 7.99 20.00 12.10
N ALA A 41 8.99 19.62 12.89
CA ALA A 41 9.30 20.25 14.19
C ALA A 41 10.65 20.95 14.25
N GLY A 42 11.47 20.88 13.19
CA GLY A 42 12.79 21.52 13.15
C GLY A 42 13.81 20.99 14.16
N VAL A 43 13.66 19.73 14.60
CA VAL A 43 14.55 19.10 15.59
C VAL A 43 15.39 18.00 14.94
N GLU A 44 16.71 18.12 15.03
CA GLU A 44 17.64 17.11 14.54
C GLU A 44 17.83 15.99 15.55
N LEU A 45 17.10 14.90 15.40
CA LEU A 45 17.32 13.67 16.14
C LEU A 45 18.42 12.82 15.49
N ARG A 46 19.07 11.96 16.28
CA ARG A 46 20.14 11.06 15.81
C ARG A 46 20.01 9.69 16.45
N PHE A 47 20.48 8.66 15.74
CA PHE A 47 20.67 7.36 16.34
C PHE A 47 21.71 7.39 17.46
N GLY A 48 21.55 6.49 18.44
CA GLY A 48 22.49 6.34 19.55
C GLY A 48 22.58 4.89 20.06
N SER A 49 23.62 4.62 20.83
CA SER A 49 23.92 3.30 21.39
C SER A 49 23.19 2.93 22.69
N GLY A 50 22.33 3.81 23.19
CA GLY A 50 21.48 3.52 24.35
C GLY A 50 21.98 3.95 25.74
N GLY A 51 23.13 4.60 25.85
CA GLY A 51 23.66 5.12 27.12
C GLY A 51 23.16 6.51 27.56
N GLY A 52 22.33 7.17 26.74
CA GLY A 52 21.79 8.50 27.01
C GLY A 52 20.63 8.49 28.01
N LYS A 53 20.54 9.54 28.85
CA LYS A 53 19.44 9.70 29.82
C LYS A 53 18.07 9.95 29.15
N ARG A 54 18.06 10.47 27.92
CA ARG A 54 16.83 10.79 27.14
C ARG A 54 16.84 10.03 25.82
N ARG A 55 15.92 9.11 25.67
CA ARG A 55 15.90 8.23 24.50
C ARG A 55 14.49 7.91 24.01
N ILE A 56 14.39 7.61 22.75
CA ILE A 56 13.26 6.94 22.10
C ILE A 56 13.73 5.53 21.79
N LEU A 57 13.24 4.53 22.52
CA LEU A 57 13.58 3.12 22.31
C LEU A 57 12.59 2.52 21.31
N VAL A 58 13.11 1.90 20.26
CA VAL A 58 12.33 1.31 19.17
C VAL A 58 12.70 -0.16 19.03
N GLY A 59 11.72 -1.04 18.89
CA GLY A 59 11.96 -2.45 18.60
C GLY A 59 10.79 -3.36 18.91
N LEU A 60 11.04 -4.67 18.83
CA LEU A 60 10.02 -5.69 18.99
C LEU A 60 9.74 -6.04 20.46
N LEU A 61 8.48 -6.34 20.77
CA LEU A 61 8.06 -6.89 22.08
C LEU A 61 8.74 -8.22 22.45
N SER A 62 9.34 -8.93 21.49
CA SER A 62 10.15 -10.12 21.76
C SER A 62 11.49 -9.80 22.42
N SER A 63 12.00 -8.56 22.34
CA SER A 63 13.20 -8.12 23.01
C SER A 63 12.97 -7.91 24.52
N ALA A 64 13.81 -8.52 25.37
CA ALA A 64 13.73 -8.34 26.82
C ALA A 64 13.88 -6.86 27.22
N ARG A 65 14.79 -6.13 26.57
CA ARG A 65 15.03 -4.70 26.80
C ARG A 65 13.79 -3.84 26.51
N VAL A 66 13.05 -4.20 25.44
CA VAL A 66 11.83 -3.49 25.05
C VAL A 66 10.72 -3.78 26.06
N ARG A 67 10.53 -5.04 26.43
CA ARG A 67 9.53 -5.43 27.44
C ARG A 67 9.76 -4.71 28.77
N GLU A 68 10.98 -4.73 29.28
CA GLU A 68 11.34 -4.00 30.49
C GLU A 68 11.02 -2.50 30.42
N ALA A 69 11.26 -1.87 29.27
CA ALA A 69 10.92 -0.47 29.07
C ALA A 69 9.40 -0.24 29.03
N VAL A 70 8.63 -1.13 28.39
CA VAL A 70 7.17 -1.09 28.39
C VAL A 70 6.62 -1.23 29.80
N ASP A 71 7.05 -2.25 30.55
CA ASP A 71 6.61 -2.50 31.92
C ASP A 71 6.94 -1.32 32.85
N SER A 72 8.17 -0.77 32.74
CA SER A 72 8.62 0.38 33.51
C SER A 72 7.87 1.67 33.20
N SER A 73 7.21 1.75 32.03
CA SER A 73 6.35 2.88 31.64
C SER A 73 4.94 2.78 32.21
N GLY A 74 4.58 1.62 32.78
CA GLY A 74 3.23 1.27 33.21
C GLY A 74 2.27 0.99 32.07
N ALA A 75 2.78 0.72 30.87
CA ALA A 75 2.01 0.19 29.74
C ALA A 75 2.07 -1.35 29.74
N SER A 76 1.17 -1.99 29.00
CA SER A 76 1.14 -3.44 28.86
C SER A 76 0.79 -3.85 27.43
N ALA A 77 1.29 -5.00 27.00
CA ALA A 77 0.95 -5.63 25.75
C ALA A 77 -0.02 -6.81 26.03
N PRO A 78 -1.26 -6.79 25.51
CA PRO A 78 -2.17 -7.91 25.63
C PRO A 78 -1.68 -9.11 24.82
N GLN A 79 -2.10 -10.33 25.22
CA GLN A 79 -1.67 -11.56 24.55
C GLN A 79 -2.23 -11.69 23.12
N ASP A 80 -3.40 -11.14 22.87
CA ASP A 80 -4.13 -11.15 21.60
C ASP A 80 -3.72 -10.04 20.64
N LEU A 81 -2.66 -9.27 20.97
CA LEU A 81 -2.10 -8.26 20.07
C LEU A 81 -1.72 -8.91 18.72
N ASN A 82 -2.31 -8.43 17.62
CA ASN A 82 -2.03 -8.97 16.28
C ASN A 82 -0.66 -8.53 15.72
N GLY A 83 -0.29 -9.01 14.53
CA GLY A 83 1.01 -8.72 13.90
C GLY A 83 1.28 -7.23 13.69
N GLU A 84 0.27 -6.43 13.38
CA GLU A 84 0.39 -4.98 13.19
C GLU A 84 0.25 -4.18 14.51
N GLY A 85 0.03 -4.86 15.62
CA GLY A 85 -0.17 -4.23 16.91
C GLY A 85 1.11 -3.72 17.54
N TYR A 86 0.97 -2.69 18.36
CA TYR A 86 2.09 -2.05 19.05
C TYR A 86 1.67 -1.48 20.43
N VAL A 87 2.68 -1.26 21.26
CA VAL A 87 2.61 -0.48 22.49
C VAL A 87 3.49 0.75 22.34
N LEU A 88 2.95 1.92 22.65
CA LEU A 88 3.69 3.18 22.70
C LEU A 88 3.49 3.82 24.05
N ALA A 89 4.57 4.18 24.73
CA ALA A 89 4.52 4.96 25.94
C ALA A 89 5.51 6.12 25.90
N ALA A 90 5.04 7.31 26.28
CA ALA A 90 5.82 8.52 26.38
C ALA A 90 5.60 9.19 27.74
N ASN A 91 6.69 9.59 28.41
CA ASN A 91 6.69 10.36 29.64
C ASN A 91 7.98 11.20 29.72
N THR A 92 8.16 12.00 30.78
CA THR A 92 9.33 12.86 30.94
C THR A 92 10.69 12.13 30.89
N ARG A 93 10.73 10.80 31.14
CA ARG A 93 11.96 10.00 31.16
C ARG A 93 12.36 9.48 29.79
N GLY A 94 11.39 9.24 28.89
CA GLY A 94 11.66 8.67 27.58
C GLY A 94 10.40 8.25 26.84
N VAL A 95 10.64 7.71 25.64
CA VAL A 95 9.60 7.11 24.79
C VAL A 95 10.01 5.68 24.48
N VAL A 96 9.05 4.76 24.49
CA VAL A 96 9.21 3.40 23.96
C VAL A 96 8.16 3.14 22.90
N VAL A 97 8.57 2.59 21.75
CA VAL A 97 7.71 2.08 20.68
C VAL A 97 8.04 0.61 20.50
N ALA A 98 7.06 -0.25 20.77
CA ALA A 98 7.23 -1.69 20.84
C ALA A 98 6.21 -2.40 19.95
N GLY A 99 6.64 -2.93 18.81
CA GLY A 99 5.79 -3.67 17.89
C GLY A 99 5.71 -5.15 18.18
N LYS A 100 4.60 -5.80 17.80
CA LYS A 100 4.51 -7.26 17.76
C LYS A 100 5.40 -7.83 16.66
N THR A 101 5.40 -7.17 15.50
CA THR A 101 6.29 -7.40 14.35
C THR A 101 6.89 -6.08 13.88
N ALA A 102 7.71 -6.09 12.83
CA ALA A 102 8.23 -4.89 12.19
C ALA A 102 7.13 -3.91 11.74
N ALA A 103 6.02 -4.43 11.20
CA ALA A 103 4.86 -3.60 10.83
C ALA A 103 4.26 -2.90 12.08
N GLY A 104 4.13 -3.59 13.21
CA GLY A 104 3.67 -2.99 14.45
C GLY A 104 4.62 -1.89 14.94
N THR A 105 5.93 -2.09 14.87
CA THR A 105 6.93 -1.06 15.19
C THR A 105 6.78 0.16 14.28
N PHE A 106 6.65 -0.05 12.98
CA PHE A 106 6.43 1.00 12.00
C PHE A 106 5.16 1.81 12.31
N TYR A 107 4.02 1.16 12.52
CA TYR A 107 2.75 1.84 12.83
C TYR A 107 2.77 2.55 14.20
N GLY A 108 3.51 2.03 15.16
CA GLY A 108 3.77 2.74 16.41
C GLY A 108 4.53 4.04 16.19
N LEU A 109 5.51 4.06 15.29
CA LEU A 109 6.24 5.27 14.91
C LEU A 109 5.37 6.23 14.09
N GLN A 110 4.47 5.75 13.23
CA GLN A 110 3.49 6.63 12.56
C GLN A 110 2.56 7.32 13.58
N THR A 111 2.18 6.62 14.64
CA THR A 111 1.45 7.25 15.75
C THR A 111 2.32 8.24 16.53
N LEU A 112 3.59 7.92 16.76
CA LEU A 112 4.52 8.81 17.46
C LEU A 112 4.70 10.14 16.70
N LYS A 113 4.79 10.13 15.36
CA LYS A 113 4.80 11.36 14.53
C LYS A 113 3.60 12.26 14.85
N GLN A 114 2.42 11.68 14.93
CA GLN A 114 1.17 12.41 15.21
C GLN A 114 1.07 12.94 16.66
N LEU A 115 1.93 12.50 17.56
CA LEU A 115 2.00 12.98 18.96
C LEU A 115 2.99 14.13 19.16
N VAL A 116 3.80 14.43 18.17
CA VAL A 116 4.73 15.56 18.22
C VAL A 116 3.95 16.87 18.17
N ARG A 117 4.29 17.81 19.05
CA ARG A 117 3.70 19.14 19.15
C ARG A 117 4.77 20.18 19.35
N GLY A 118 4.55 21.37 18.81
CA GLY A 118 5.49 22.51 18.90
C GLY A 118 6.71 22.32 17.99
N GLU A 119 7.52 23.34 17.91
CA GLU A 119 8.69 23.41 17.01
C GLU A 119 9.94 23.84 17.78
N GLY A 120 11.11 23.51 17.23
CA GLY A 120 12.41 23.87 17.79
C GLY A 120 12.56 23.51 19.27
N GLY A 121 12.90 24.48 20.11
CA GLY A 121 13.03 24.27 21.55
C GLY A 121 11.74 24.00 22.32
N ALA A 122 10.57 24.20 21.70
CA ALA A 122 9.25 23.90 22.26
C ALA A 122 8.72 22.52 21.81
N ALA A 123 9.44 21.82 20.95
CA ALA A 123 9.03 20.51 20.44
C ALA A 123 8.93 19.47 21.55
N ARG A 124 7.84 18.72 21.58
CA ARG A 124 7.59 17.68 22.58
C ARG A 124 6.72 16.56 22.05
N VAL A 125 6.84 15.38 22.59
CA VAL A 125 5.89 14.28 22.43
C VAL A 125 4.90 14.32 23.59
N GLN A 126 3.62 14.28 23.28
CA GLN A 126 2.57 14.23 24.29
C GLN A 126 2.74 12.98 25.19
N GLY A 127 2.63 13.16 26.50
CA GLY A 127 2.71 12.07 27.48
C GLY A 127 1.49 11.16 27.40
N VAL A 128 1.70 9.90 26.97
CA VAL A 128 0.63 8.92 26.71
C VAL A 128 1.07 7.50 27.00
N ARG A 129 0.08 6.62 27.18
CA ARG A 129 0.19 5.17 26.99
C ARG A 129 -0.84 4.73 25.98
N ILE A 130 -0.39 4.02 24.96
CA ILE A 130 -1.21 3.52 23.85
C ILE A 130 -0.89 2.05 23.66
N THR A 131 -1.93 1.24 23.56
CA THR A 131 -1.90 -0.11 23.01
C THR A 131 -2.92 -0.11 21.89
N ASP A 132 -2.51 -0.47 20.69
CA ASP A 132 -3.33 -0.32 19.49
C ASP A 132 -3.03 -1.38 18.45
N TRP A 133 -4.04 -1.80 17.71
CA TRP A 133 -3.98 -2.68 16.57
C TRP A 133 -5.19 -2.47 15.66
N PRO A 134 -5.11 -2.78 14.36
CA PRO A 134 -6.22 -2.57 13.44
C PRO A 134 -7.37 -3.56 13.69
N ALA A 135 -8.60 -3.05 13.59
CA ALA A 135 -9.82 -3.87 13.60
C ALA A 135 -10.04 -4.58 12.25
N MET A 136 -9.58 -3.97 11.14
CA MET A 136 -9.65 -4.54 9.79
C MET A 136 -8.25 -4.94 9.32
N ARG A 137 -8.14 -6.17 8.80
CA ARG A 137 -6.87 -6.67 8.24
C ARG A 137 -6.41 -5.83 7.04
N TRP A 138 -7.33 -5.49 6.13
CA TRP A 138 -7.06 -4.76 4.91
C TRP A 138 -7.64 -3.36 4.97
N ARG A 139 -6.85 -2.37 4.65
CA ARG A 139 -7.21 -0.95 4.64
C ARG A 139 -6.61 -0.35 3.38
N ALA A 140 -7.46 -0.20 2.35
CA ALA A 140 -7.04 0.09 0.99
C ALA A 140 -7.56 1.42 0.47
N VAL A 141 -6.84 1.95 -0.50
CA VAL A 141 -7.31 2.95 -1.47
C VAL A 141 -7.24 2.32 -2.85
N SER A 142 -8.24 2.52 -3.70
CA SER A 142 -8.16 2.30 -5.14
C SER A 142 -8.00 3.64 -5.82
N ASP A 143 -6.95 3.78 -6.63
CA ASP A 143 -6.60 5.03 -7.34
C ASP A 143 -6.74 4.81 -8.84
N ASP A 144 -7.63 5.57 -9.46
CA ASP A 144 -7.84 5.54 -10.91
C ASP A 144 -6.78 6.37 -11.61
N ILE A 145 -5.80 5.68 -12.19
CA ILE A 145 -4.70 6.29 -12.93
C ILE A 145 -4.92 6.32 -14.45
N SER A 146 -6.10 5.91 -14.91
CA SER A 146 -6.44 5.80 -16.35
C SER A 146 -7.26 6.96 -16.90
N ARG A 147 -8.07 7.61 -16.06
CA ARG A 147 -8.97 8.71 -16.45
C ARG A 147 -8.41 10.08 -16.14
N GLY A 148 -7.13 10.26 -16.36
CA GLY A 148 -6.39 11.50 -16.13
C GLY A 148 -4.93 11.34 -16.53
N PRO A 149 -4.08 12.30 -16.19
CA PRO A 149 -2.64 12.13 -16.36
C PRO A 149 -2.12 11.06 -15.40
N VAL A 150 -1.33 10.12 -15.89
CA VAL A 150 -0.63 9.15 -15.05
C VAL A 150 0.29 9.89 -14.08
N PRO A 151 0.19 9.64 -12.77
CA PRO A 151 1.04 10.31 -11.80
C PRO A 151 2.52 10.01 -11.98
N THR A 152 3.38 10.93 -11.58
CA THR A 152 4.83 10.70 -11.53
C THR A 152 5.19 9.75 -10.38
N LEU A 153 6.36 9.09 -10.46
CA LEU A 153 6.86 8.24 -9.37
C LEU A 153 6.92 8.98 -8.03
N GLU A 154 7.34 10.25 -8.04
CA GLU A 154 7.41 11.05 -6.81
C GLU A 154 6.03 11.36 -6.22
N TYR A 155 5.02 11.49 -7.06
CA TYR A 155 3.64 11.62 -6.58
C TYR A 155 3.16 10.33 -5.90
N PHE A 156 3.35 9.17 -6.54
CA PHE A 156 3.02 7.87 -5.95
C PHE A 156 3.76 7.63 -4.62
N LYS A 157 5.05 7.92 -4.57
CA LYS A 157 5.84 7.80 -3.33
C LYS A 157 5.30 8.68 -2.22
N ARG A 158 4.87 9.91 -2.54
CA ARG A 158 4.23 10.80 -1.55
C ARG A 158 2.89 10.23 -1.09
N GLN A 159 2.08 9.71 -2.00
CA GLN A 159 0.79 9.08 -1.71
C GLN A 159 0.98 7.88 -0.77
N ILE A 160 1.89 6.96 -1.09
CA ILE A 160 2.24 5.81 -0.24
C ILE A 160 2.67 6.25 1.16
N ARG A 161 3.53 7.28 1.29
CA ARG A 161 3.90 7.81 2.61
C ARG A 161 2.71 8.35 3.38
N THR A 162 1.81 9.06 2.70
CA THR A 162 0.59 9.61 3.32
C THR A 162 -0.33 8.49 3.79
N GLU A 163 -0.55 7.48 2.96
CA GLU A 163 -1.36 6.30 3.31
C GLU A 163 -0.77 5.55 4.51
N ALA A 164 0.52 5.31 4.50
CA ALA A 164 1.22 4.67 5.60
C ALA A 164 1.10 5.46 6.92
N MET A 165 1.12 6.79 6.88
CA MET A 165 0.90 7.64 8.05
C MET A 165 -0.49 7.41 8.67
N PHE A 166 -1.50 7.11 7.84
CA PHE A 166 -2.85 6.73 8.27
C PHE A 166 -3.01 5.21 8.47
N LYS A 167 -1.91 4.44 8.38
CA LYS A 167 -1.89 2.99 8.56
C LYS A 167 -2.73 2.22 7.54
N LEU A 168 -2.90 2.75 6.32
CA LEU A 168 -3.37 1.96 5.20
C LEU A 168 -2.23 1.03 4.78
N ASN A 169 -2.60 -0.19 4.40
CA ASN A 169 -1.64 -1.25 4.08
C ASN A 169 -1.81 -1.83 2.68
N MET A 170 -2.66 -1.20 1.87
CA MET A 170 -2.91 -1.63 0.49
C MET A 170 -3.27 -0.44 -0.38
N HIS A 171 -2.76 -0.42 -1.61
CA HIS A 171 -3.05 0.58 -2.62
C HIS A 171 -3.29 -0.13 -3.95
N SER A 172 -4.51 -0.04 -4.50
CA SER A 172 -4.87 -0.59 -5.79
C SER A 172 -4.65 0.43 -6.90
N LEU A 173 -3.95 0.01 -7.95
CA LEU A 173 -3.74 0.80 -9.16
C LEU A 173 -4.79 0.38 -10.19
N TYR A 174 -5.85 1.17 -10.35
CA TYR A 174 -6.85 0.96 -11.39
C TYR A 174 -6.28 1.31 -12.76
N MET A 175 -6.17 0.31 -13.63
CA MET A 175 -5.51 0.42 -14.94
C MET A 175 -6.41 -0.11 -16.06
N GLU A 176 -6.57 0.71 -17.09
CA GLU A 176 -7.20 0.32 -18.36
C GLU A 176 -6.14 0.09 -19.44
N HIS A 177 -5.26 1.08 -19.66
CA HIS A 177 -4.28 1.14 -20.75
C HIS A 177 -2.96 1.81 -20.35
N VAL A 178 -2.75 2.07 -19.08
CA VAL A 178 -1.66 2.92 -18.58
C VAL A 178 -0.48 2.15 -18.00
N LEU A 179 -0.38 0.87 -18.35
CA LEU A 179 0.81 0.05 -18.15
C LEU A 179 1.37 -0.37 -19.52
N ARG A 180 2.69 -0.31 -19.65
CA ARG A 180 3.37 -0.75 -20.86
C ARG A 180 3.55 -2.27 -20.84
N TYR A 181 2.94 -2.93 -21.82
CA TYR A 181 3.09 -4.37 -22.09
C TYR A 181 4.03 -4.57 -23.28
N ASP A 182 5.06 -5.40 -23.12
CA ASP A 182 5.98 -5.69 -24.24
C ASP A 182 5.31 -6.52 -25.34
N SER A 183 4.38 -7.41 -24.99
CA SER A 183 3.58 -8.19 -25.95
C SER A 183 2.54 -7.34 -26.69
N HIS A 184 2.09 -6.23 -26.09
CA HIS A 184 1.02 -5.37 -26.61
C HIS A 184 1.39 -3.87 -26.55
N PRO A 185 2.50 -3.44 -27.20
CA PRO A 185 3.05 -2.09 -27.03
C PRO A 185 2.13 -0.97 -27.53
N LEU A 186 1.12 -1.27 -28.34
CA LEU A 186 0.18 -0.27 -28.86
C LEU A 186 -0.88 0.17 -27.84
N ILE A 187 -1.11 -0.60 -26.77
CA ILE A 187 -2.15 -0.30 -25.77
C ILE A 187 -1.78 0.95 -24.98
N ALA A 188 -0.55 1.02 -24.54
CA ALA A 188 -0.07 2.11 -23.70
C ALA A 188 0.35 3.32 -24.54
N PRO A 189 -0.09 4.56 -24.21
CA PRO A 189 0.36 5.75 -24.92
C PRO A 189 1.84 6.06 -24.58
N ASP A 190 2.58 6.55 -25.59
CA ASP A 190 3.95 6.98 -25.40
C ASP A 190 4.04 8.11 -24.35
N GLY A 191 4.88 7.92 -23.34
CA GLY A 191 5.08 8.88 -22.24
C GLY A 191 3.89 9.05 -21.28
N GLY A 192 2.80 8.28 -21.47
CA GLY A 192 1.59 8.36 -20.67
C GLY A 192 1.22 7.04 -19.99
N ALA A 193 2.20 6.19 -19.67
CA ALA A 193 1.98 4.91 -19.03
C ALA A 193 3.18 4.56 -18.12
N LEU A 194 2.92 3.77 -17.08
CA LEU A 194 3.96 3.20 -16.24
C LEU A 194 4.74 2.12 -17.00
N THR A 195 6.04 2.14 -16.84
CA THR A 195 6.92 1.07 -17.33
C THR A 195 7.07 -0.03 -16.29
N PRO A 196 7.42 -1.27 -16.69
CA PRO A 196 7.71 -2.35 -15.75
C PRO A 196 8.81 -2.01 -14.72
N SER A 197 9.80 -1.19 -15.10
CA SER A 197 10.84 -0.74 -14.17
C SER A 197 10.30 0.23 -13.12
N GLU A 198 9.44 1.17 -13.49
CA GLU A 198 8.78 2.09 -12.56
C GLU A 198 7.87 1.36 -11.58
N VAL A 199 7.11 0.36 -12.05
CA VAL A 199 6.27 -0.47 -11.18
C VAL A 199 7.13 -1.22 -10.17
N ARG A 200 8.24 -1.86 -10.57
CA ARG A 200 9.16 -2.53 -9.64
C ARG A 200 9.72 -1.59 -8.58
N GLU A 201 10.09 -0.37 -8.98
CA GLU A 201 10.56 0.66 -8.06
C GLU A 201 9.48 1.04 -7.04
N LEU A 202 8.24 1.28 -7.50
CA LEU A 202 7.11 1.61 -6.64
C LEU A 202 6.77 0.47 -5.68
N VAL A 203 6.73 -0.77 -6.15
CA VAL A 203 6.47 -1.95 -5.31
C VAL A 203 7.55 -2.10 -4.23
N ALA A 204 8.82 -1.98 -4.60
CA ALA A 204 9.93 -2.04 -3.64
C ALA A 204 9.85 -0.89 -2.62
N TYR A 205 9.45 0.30 -3.06
CA TYR A 205 9.25 1.45 -2.19
C TYR A 205 8.09 1.24 -1.22
N ALA A 206 6.91 0.86 -1.72
CA ALA A 206 5.70 0.65 -0.93
C ALA A 206 5.88 -0.42 0.17
N ARG A 207 6.57 -1.51 -0.14
CA ARG A 207 6.89 -2.59 0.83
C ARG A 207 7.63 -2.08 2.06
N ARG A 208 8.51 -1.09 1.92
CA ARG A 208 9.22 -0.49 3.06
C ARG A 208 8.29 0.28 4.00
N PHE A 209 7.16 0.76 3.47
CA PHE A 209 6.10 1.44 4.21
C PHE A 209 4.97 0.51 4.65
N HIS A 210 5.15 -0.82 4.48
CA HIS A 210 4.12 -1.83 4.75
C HIS A 210 2.82 -1.61 3.98
N VAL A 211 2.93 -1.09 2.75
CA VAL A 211 1.83 -0.93 1.79
C VAL A 211 2.03 -1.92 0.65
N GLU A 212 1.02 -2.76 0.39
CA GLU A 212 0.98 -3.65 -0.76
C GLU A 212 0.38 -2.92 -1.96
N LEU A 213 1.06 -2.92 -3.10
CA LEU A 213 0.47 -2.46 -4.36
C LEU A 213 -0.27 -3.62 -5.03
N VAL A 214 -1.55 -3.41 -5.34
CA VAL A 214 -2.41 -4.38 -6.01
C VAL A 214 -2.66 -3.93 -7.45
N PRO A 215 -2.38 -4.78 -8.46
CA PRO A 215 -2.79 -4.47 -9.81
C PRO A 215 -4.31 -4.63 -9.94
N GLU A 216 -4.99 -3.61 -10.41
CA GLU A 216 -6.40 -3.64 -10.80
C GLU A 216 -6.46 -3.42 -12.31
N GLN A 217 -6.27 -4.52 -13.08
CA GLN A 217 -6.29 -4.48 -14.53
C GLN A 217 -7.69 -4.76 -15.04
N GLN A 218 -8.22 -3.83 -15.84
CA GLN A 218 -9.50 -4.03 -16.52
C GLN A 218 -9.38 -5.14 -17.57
N THR A 219 -10.40 -6.02 -17.62
CA THR A 219 -10.39 -7.21 -18.49
C THR A 219 -11.73 -7.48 -19.18
N PHE A 220 -12.71 -6.58 -19.00
CA PHE A 220 -14.03 -6.71 -19.61
C PHE A 220 -14.57 -5.37 -20.09
N GLY A 221 -15.10 -4.50 -19.19
CA GLY A 221 -15.41 -3.10 -19.48
C GLY A 221 -14.14 -2.23 -19.47
N HIS A 222 -14.31 -0.96 -19.80
CA HIS A 222 -13.25 0.07 -19.76
C HIS A 222 -12.03 -0.20 -20.64
N MET A 223 -12.20 -0.99 -21.71
CA MET A 223 -11.13 -1.34 -22.65
C MET A 223 -11.11 -0.49 -23.92
N HIS A 224 -11.90 0.57 -23.98
CA HIS A 224 -12.03 1.42 -25.17
C HIS A 224 -10.71 1.87 -25.78
N LYS A 225 -9.76 2.26 -24.94
CA LYS A 225 -8.45 2.77 -25.41
C LYS A 225 -7.65 1.72 -26.18
N ALA A 226 -7.80 0.44 -25.80
CA ALA A 226 -7.23 -0.67 -26.55
C ALA A 226 -8.12 -1.05 -27.74
N LEU A 227 -9.43 -1.22 -27.52
CA LEU A 227 -10.38 -1.73 -28.51
C LEU A 227 -10.62 -0.80 -29.71
N LYS A 228 -10.37 0.52 -29.58
CA LYS A 228 -10.44 1.45 -30.71
C LYS A 228 -9.28 1.31 -31.70
N LEU A 229 -8.21 0.58 -31.33
CA LEU A 229 -7.08 0.31 -32.21
C LEU A 229 -7.43 -0.80 -33.19
N GLU A 230 -7.07 -0.65 -34.46
CA GLU A 230 -7.38 -1.62 -35.53
C GLU A 230 -6.97 -3.05 -35.14
N LYS A 231 -5.80 -3.22 -34.51
CA LYS A 231 -5.30 -4.54 -34.06
C LYS A 231 -6.23 -5.27 -33.08
N TYR A 232 -6.98 -4.54 -32.26
CA TYR A 232 -7.79 -5.10 -31.16
C TYR A 232 -9.30 -4.91 -31.35
N ASN A 233 -9.73 -4.23 -32.40
CA ASN A 233 -11.13 -3.87 -32.61
C ASN A 233 -12.06 -5.09 -32.74
N GLU A 234 -11.55 -6.18 -33.29
CA GLU A 234 -12.32 -7.43 -33.39
C GLU A 234 -12.60 -8.08 -32.02
N LEU A 235 -11.87 -7.70 -30.98
CA LEU A 235 -12.11 -8.16 -29.61
C LEU A 235 -13.22 -7.36 -28.91
N SER A 236 -13.78 -6.35 -29.56
CA SER A 236 -14.83 -5.51 -29.00
C SER A 236 -16.21 -6.17 -29.15
N GLU A 237 -17.08 -5.97 -28.17
CA GLU A 237 -18.47 -6.41 -28.21
C GLU A 237 -19.26 -5.71 -29.32
N VAL A 238 -19.05 -4.41 -29.49
CA VAL A 238 -19.56 -3.58 -30.57
C VAL A 238 -18.42 -2.86 -31.28
N PRO A 239 -18.52 -2.46 -32.54
CA PRO A 239 -17.44 -1.76 -33.25
C PRO A 239 -16.93 -0.55 -32.46
N TYR A 240 -15.63 -0.50 -32.19
CA TYR A 240 -14.95 0.55 -31.42
C TYR A 240 -15.52 0.79 -30.01
N GLY A 241 -16.10 -0.27 -29.43
CA GLY A 241 -16.75 -0.23 -28.10
C GLY A 241 -15.77 -0.15 -26.94
N ASP A 242 -16.35 -0.27 -25.76
CA ASP A 242 -15.66 -0.23 -24.48
C ASP A 242 -15.51 -1.61 -23.82
N VAL A 243 -16.38 -2.56 -24.24
CA VAL A 243 -16.46 -3.90 -23.64
C VAL A 243 -15.82 -4.94 -24.55
N MET A 244 -14.96 -5.78 -23.98
CA MET A 244 -14.40 -6.95 -24.67
C MET A 244 -15.48 -8.00 -24.90
N THR A 245 -15.49 -8.64 -26.08
CA THR A 245 -16.45 -9.71 -26.31
C THR A 245 -16.02 -11.03 -25.68
N PRO A 246 -16.90 -11.72 -24.92
CA PRO A 246 -16.60 -13.06 -24.40
C PRO A 246 -16.68 -14.15 -25.48
N LYS A 247 -17.02 -13.79 -26.73
CA LYS A 247 -17.19 -14.72 -27.86
C LYS A 247 -15.91 -14.95 -28.65
N ASP A 248 -14.82 -14.25 -28.33
CA ASP A 248 -13.57 -14.34 -29.06
C ASP A 248 -12.44 -14.89 -28.16
N GLU A 249 -11.74 -15.93 -28.63
CA GLU A 249 -10.60 -16.47 -27.92
C GLU A 249 -9.44 -15.48 -27.82
N GLY A 250 -9.34 -14.53 -28.76
CA GLY A 250 -8.36 -13.44 -28.72
C GLY A 250 -8.54 -12.53 -27.50
N THR A 251 -9.77 -12.36 -26.99
CA THR A 251 -10.03 -11.67 -25.71
C THR A 251 -9.23 -12.30 -24.57
N TYR A 252 -9.30 -13.62 -24.45
CA TYR A 252 -8.65 -14.35 -23.38
C TYR A 252 -7.14 -14.48 -23.60
N ALA A 253 -6.69 -14.54 -24.86
CA ALA A 253 -5.28 -14.50 -25.20
C ALA A 253 -4.66 -13.16 -24.79
N LEU A 254 -5.31 -12.05 -25.10
CA LEU A 254 -4.87 -10.71 -24.68
C LEU A 254 -4.78 -10.60 -23.16
N VAL A 255 -5.80 -11.03 -22.43
CA VAL A 255 -5.82 -11.00 -20.95
C VAL A 255 -4.71 -11.88 -20.36
N ALA A 256 -4.50 -13.08 -20.93
CA ALA A 256 -3.43 -13.98 -20.48
C ALA A 256 -2.04 -13.38 -20.68
N ASP A 257 -1.79 -12.72 -21.81
CA ASP A 257 -0.53 -12.04 -22.08
C ASP A 257 -0.30 -10.88 -21.09
N MET A 258 -1.35 -10.09 -20.78
CA MET A 258 -1.27 -9.02 -19.77
C MET A 258 -0.96 -9.59 -18.39
N TYR A 259 -1.60 -10.68 -17.96
CA TYR A 259 -1.36 -11.29 -16.65
C TYR A 259 0.05 -11.85 -16.52
N LYS A 260 0.57 -12.48 -17.57
CA LYS A 260 1.94 -12.99 -17.62
C LYS A 260 3.00 -11.91 -17.38
N GLU A 261 2.72 -10.67 -17.84
CA GLU A 261 3.62 -9.54 -17.62
C GLU A 261 3.38 -8.84 -16.28
N LEU A 262 2.14 -8.83 -15.77
CA LEU A 262 1.77 -8.20 -14.51
C LEU A 262 2.26 -8.99 -13.29
N ASP A 263 2.08 -10.32 -13.26
CA ASP A 263 2.39 -11.15 -12.10
C ASP A 263 3.81 -10.91 -11.53
N PRO A 264 4.89 -10.95 -12.32
CA PRO A 264 6.23 -10.73 -11.80
C PRO A 264 6.49 -9.29 -11.31
N LEU A 265 5.59 -8.35 -11.57
CA LEU A 265 5.69 -6.97 -11.11
C LEU A 265 5.03 -6.76 -9.74
N PHE A 266 3.98 -7.54 -9.43
CA PHE A 266 3.16 -7.38 -8.24
C PHE A 266 3.16 -8.66 -7.38
N PRO A 267 4.19 -8.86 -6.56
CA PRO A 267 4.37 -10.11 -5.79
C PRO A 267 3.53 -10.17 -4.51
N GLY A 268 2.34 -9.58 -4.52
CA GLY A 268 1.37 -9.58 -3.42
C GLY A 268 0.40 -10.76 -3.47
N GLU A 269 -0.52 -10.81 -2.49
CA GLU A 269 -1.53 -11.87 -2.40
C GLU A 269 -2.77 -11.60 -3.28
N PHE A 270 -2.91 -10.38 -3.82
CA PHE A 270 -4.13 -9.94 -4.48
C PHE A 270 -3.88 -9.50 -5.91
N PHE A 271 -4.87 -9.84 -6.73
CA PHE A 271 -5.01 -9.36 -8.10
C PHE A 271 -6.47 -8.98 -8.32
N HIS A 272 -6.75 -7.75 -8.75
CA HIS A 272 -8.09 -7.32 -9.08
C HIS A 272 -8.30 -7.41 -10.59
N ILE A 273 -9.31 -8.17 -11.02
CA ILE A 273 -9.53 -8.50 -12.44
C ILE A 273 -10.32 -7.45 -13.21
N GLY A 274 -10.81 -6.40 -12.56
CA GLY A 274 -11.72 -5.42 -13.16
C GLY A 274 -13.07 -6.04 -13.49
N ALA A 275 -13.60 -5.75 -14.66
CA ALA A 275 -14.82 -6.33 -15.23
C ALA A 275 -16.13 -5.63 -14.83
N ASP A 276 -16.07 -4.42 -14.33
CA ASP A 276 -17.23 -3.59 -14.05
C ASP A 276 -17.77 -2.88 -15.33
N GLU A 277 -18.95 -2.31 -15.22
CA GLU A 277 -19.63 -1.44 -16.20
C GLU A 277 -19.69 -1.98 -17.64
N THR A 278 -20.02 -3.26 -17.81
CA THR A 278 -20.11 -3.95 -19.10
C THR A 278 -21.40 -3.67 -19.83
N PHE A 279 -21.77 -2.40 -20.03
CA PHE A 279 -23.06 -1.96 -20.56
C PHE A 279 -23.35 -2.39 -22.01
N GLU A 280 -22.34 -2.76 -22.77
CA GLU A 280 -22.47 -3.22 -24.15
C GLU A 280 -22.70 -4.73 -24.26
N LEU A 281 -22.50 -5.50 -23.19
CA LEU A 281 -22.68 -6.94 -23.20
C LEU A 281 -24.11 -7.32 -23.64
N GLY A 282 -24.21 -8.17 -24.65
CA GLY A 282 -25.46 -8.56 -25.25
C GLY A 282 -26.03 -7.59 -26.30
N ARG A 283 -25.29 -6.52 -26.63
CA ARG A 283 -25.70 -5.55 -27.66
C ARG A 283 -25.02 -5.75 -29.01
N GLY A 284 -24.03 -6.63 -29.08
CA GLY A 284 -23.23 -6.91 -30.26
C GLY A 284 -23.00 -8.41 -30.45
N ARG A 285 -21.73 -8.82 -30.41
CA ARG A 285 -21.28 -10.19 -30.71
C ARG A 285 -21.85 -11.26 -29.76
N SER A 286 -22.15 -10.92 -28.53
CA SER A 286 -22.74 -11.83 -27.53
C SER A 286 -24.26 -11.77 -27.46
N ALA A 287 -24.93 -11.03 -28.36
CA ALA A 287 -26.38 -10.80 -28.31
C ALA A 287 -27.20 -12.11 -28.29
N ASP A 288 -26.87 -13.07 -29.15
CA ASP A 288 -27.60 -14.35 -29.22
C ASP A 288 -27.43 -15.19 -27.96
N ASP A 289 -26.22 -15.18 -27.37
CA ASP A 289 -25.93 -15.88 -26.11
C ASP A 289 -26.69 -15.26 -24.93
N VAL A 290 -26.67 -13.93 -24.84
CA VAL A 290 -27.44 -13.22 -23.80
C VAL A 290 -28.95 -13.42 -23.98
N LYS A 291 -29.44 -13.42 -25.20
CA LYS A 291 -30.86 -13.74 -25.50
C LYS A 291 -31.23 -15.15 -25.07
N ALA A 292 -30.37 -16.12 -25.30
CA ALA A 292 -30.62 -17.53 -24.99
C ALA A 292 -30.49 -17.86 -23.50
N ARG A 293 -29.52 -17.28 -22.82
CA ARG A 293 -29.08 -17.68 -21.47
C ARG A 293 -29.29 -16.61 -20.40
N GLY A 294 -29.53 -15.37 -20.81
CA GLY A 294 -29.54 -14.20 -19.94
C GLY A 294 -28.16 -13.55 -19.75
N LEU A 295 -28.17 -12.29 -19.35
CA LEU A 295 -26.95 -11.48 -19.15
C LEU A 295 -26.03 -12.04 -18.04
N GLY A 296 -26.61 -12.39 -16.89
CA GLY A 296 -25.87 -12.88 -15.73
C GLY A 296 -25.01 -14.11 -16.00
N PRO A 297 -25.53 -15.20 -16.58
CA PRO A 297 -24.74 -16.37 -16.95
C PRO A 297 -23.58 -16.06 -17.92
N VAL A 298 -23.79 -15.21 -18.93
CA VAL A 298 -22.75 -14.85 -19.91
C VAL A 298 -21.65 -14.02 -19.21
N TYR A 299 -22.03 -13.05 -18.41
CA TYR A 299 -21.10 -12.25 -17.59
C TYR A 299 -20.29 -13.15 -16.64
N PHE A 300 -20.95 -14.02 -15.90
CA PHE A 300 -20.28 -14.89 -14.93
C PHE A 300 -19.33 -15.91 -15.57
N ASP A 301 -19.66 -16.43 -16.75
CA ASP A 301 -18.77 -17.33 -17.49
C ASP A 301 -17.48 -16.62 -17.93
N HIS A 302 -17.58 -15.34 -18.32
CA HIS A 302 -16.38 -14.53 -18.60
C HIS A 302 -15.53 -14.38 -17.35
N LEU A 303 -16.11 -14.00 -16.20
CA LEU A 303 -15.36 -13.88 -14.94
C LEU A 303 -14.66 -15.17 -14.53
N LYS A 304 -15.33 -16.33 -14.68
CA LYS A 304 -14.70 -17.63 -14.41
C LYS A 304 -13.48 -17.87 -15.29
N ARG A 305 -13.62 -17.60 -16.59
CA ARG A 305 -12.51 -17.76 -17.54
C ARG A 305 -11.34 -16.86 -17.23
N VAL A 306 -11.59 -15.58 -16.95
CA VAL A 306 -10.56 -14.62 -16.58
C VAL A 306 -9.85 -15.04 -15.29
N ARG A 307 -10.60 -15.52 -14.28
CA ARG A 307 -10.03 -16.08 -13.04
C ARG A 307 -9.18 -17.33 -13.31
N GLU A 308 -9.60 -18.21 -14.24
CA GLU A 308 -8.84 -19.41 -14.60
C GLU A 308 -7.48 -19.05 -15.22
N LEU A 309 -7.38 -17.94 -15.95
CA LEU A 309 -6.12 -17.44 -16.50
C LEU A 309 -5.12 -17.00 -15.42
N LEU A 310 -5.58 -16.66 -14.22
CA LEU A 310 -4.73 -16.30 -13.07
C LEU A 310 -4.23 -17.52 -12.28
N GLN A 311 -4.79 -18.72 -12.48
CA GLN A 311 -4.43 -19.91 -11.68
C GLN A 311 -2.95 -20.32 -11.76
N PRO A 312 -2.21 -20.10 -12.86
CA PRO A 312 -0.78 -20.43 -12.92
C PRO A 312 0.12 -19.52 -12.07
N TYR A 313 -0.40 -18.40 -11.61
CA TYR A 313 0.28 -17.32 -10.88
C TYR A 313 -0.20 -17.21 -9.41
#